data_3b68e5e721f8113474c1b3f925b0feb7
#
_entry.id   3b68e5e721f8113474c1b3f925b0feb7
#
_cell.length_a   1.000
_cell.length_b   1.000
_cell.length_c   1.000
_cell.angle_alpha   90.00
_cell.angle_beta   90.00
_cell.angle_gamma   90.00
#
_symmetry.space_group_name_H-M   'P 1'
#
loop_
_entity.id
_entity.type
_entity.pdbx_description
1 polymer ?
#
loop_
_entity_poly.entity_id
_entity_poly.type
_entity_poly.pdbx_seq_one_letter_code
_entity_poly.pdbx_strand_id
1 'polypeptide(L)'
;MTSHTRRVLELGVGLGLALTLVLTALADWHQRTAARVRADTIRLHILANSDTWDDQLLKLQVRDAVLAAIPEAVTRADTPQQAAAALQTALPALQSAADNALHRAHSAQPARLRLERFAFAARGYGSFALPGGEDTA
;
A
#
# COMPACT_ATOMS: atom_id res chain seq x y z
N MET A 1 44.94 34.97 15.24
CA MET A 1 43.57 34.94 14.66
C MET A 1 42.84 36.20 15.10
N THR A 2 42.48 37.06 14.16
CA THR A 2 41.75 38.28 14.48
C THR A 2 40.37 37.97 14.99
N SER A 3 39.80 38.80 15.85
CA SER A 3 38.46 38.62 16.42
C SER A 3 37.36 38.46 15.30
N HIS A 4 37.59 39.03 14.16
CA HIS A 4 36.72 38.97 13.00
C HIS A 4 36.72 37.52 12.36
N THR A 5 37.88 36.93 12.21
CA THR A 5 38.03 35.57 11.65
C THR A 5 37.38 34.53 12.55
N ARG A 6 37.46 34.69 13.85
CA ARG A 6 36.82 33.80 14.82
C ARG A 6 35.30 33.88 14.75
N ARG A 7 34.72 35.11 14.67
CA ARG A 7 33.26 35.29 14.52
C ARG A 7 32.74 34.67 13.21
N VAL A 8 33.43 34.86 12.10
CA VAL A 8 33.06 34.27 10.80
C VAL A 8 33.08 32.74 10.89
N LEU A 9 34.07 32.16 11.55
CA LEU A 9 34.15 30.70 11.75
C LEU A 9 33.01 30.20 12.62
N GLU A 10 32.73 30.87 13.74
CA GLU A 10 31.62 30.51 14.66
C GLU A 10 30.27 30.58 13.97
N LEU A 11 30.03 31.62 13.17
CA LEU A 11 28.81 31.76 12.37
C LEU A 11 28.70 30.67 11.27
N GLY A 12 29.81 30.36 10.60
CA GLY A 12 29.83 29.32 9.57
C GLY A 12 29.56 27.93 10.14
N VAL A 13 30.16 27.60 11.29
CA VAL A 13 29.90 26.31 12.00
C VAL A 13 28.45 26.26 12.50
N GLY A 14 27.96 27.36 13.10
CA GLY A 14 26.57 27.42 13.58
C GLY A 14 25.54 27.25 12.44
N LEU A 15 25.77 27.93 11.33
CA LEU A 15 24.89 27.81 10.15
C LEU A 15 24.96 26.41 9.53
N GLY A 16 26.16 25.82 9.44
CA GLY A 16 26.36 24.47 8.94
C GLY A 16 25.63 23.41 9.78
N LEU A 17 25.75 23.51 11.13
CA LEU A 17 25.03 22.66 12.05
C LEU A 17 23.50 22.81 11.93
N ALA A 18 23.01 24.04 11.88
CA ALA A 18 21.60 24.31 11.71
C ALA A 18 21.05 23.72 10.40
N LEU A 19 21.77 23.89 9.29
CA LEU A 19 21.40 23.32 7.99
C LEU A 19 21.39 21.79 8.02
N THR A 20 22.37 21.17 8.65
CA THR A 20 22.43 19.70 8.80
C THR A 20 21.24 19.18 9.59
N LEU A 21 20.87 19.83 10.69
CA LEU A 21 19.72 19.44 11.50
C LEU A 21 18.40 19.57 10.73
N VAL A 22 18.25 20.63 9.94
CA VAL A 22 17.05 20.81 9.09
C VAL A 22 16.97 19.72 8.02
N LEU A 23 18.09 19.43 7.34
CA LEU A 23 18.12 18.41 6.29
C LEU A 23 17.87 17.01 6.84
N THR A 24 18.42 16.67 8.02
CA THR A 24 18.16 15.37 8.67
C THR A 24 16.71 15.25 9.13
N ALA A 25 16.12 16.31 9.68
CA ALA A 25 14.72 16.32 10.07
C ALA A 25 13.77 16.16 8.86
N LEU A 26 14.08 16.83 7.74
CA LEU A 26 13.32 16.68 6.49
C LEU A 26 13.45 15.25 5.92
N ALA A 27 14.65 14.68 5.93
CA ALA A 27 14.87 13.31 5.47
C ALA A 27 14.09 12.29 6.31
N ASP A 28 14.10 12.45 7.63
CA ASP A 28 13.35 11.58 8.56
C ASP A 28 11.83 11.72 8.36
N TRP A 29 11.33 12.94 8.15
CA TRP A 29 9.93 13.18 7.80
C TRP A 29 9.53 12.45 6.51
N HIS A 30 10.33 12.56 5.45
CA HIS A 30 10.05 11.87 4.18
C HIS A 30 10.05 10.35 4.33
N GLN A 31 11.00 9.80 5.09
CA GLN A 31 11.05 8.36 5.36
C GLN A 31 9.83 7.88 6.16
N ARG A 32 9.42 8.60 7.19
CA ARG A 32 8.22 8.27 8.00
C ARG A 32 6.94 8.35 7.18
N THR A 33 6.82 9.35 6.31
CA THR A 33 5.65 9.49 5.42
C THR A 33 5.61 8.34 4.41
N ALA A 34 6.73 7.98 3.79
CA ALA A 34 6.81 6.86 2.87
C ALA A 34 6.55 5.50 3.55
N ALA A 35 7.01 5.32 4.79
CA ALA A 35 6.74 4.12 5.58
C ALA A 35 5.25 4.00 5.94
N ARG A 36 4.60 5.11 6.32
CA ARG A 36 3.15 5.14 6.59
C ARG A 36 2.34 4.76 5.36
N VAL A 37 2.60 5.37 4.21
CA VAL A 37 1.89 5.05 2.96
C VAL A 37 2.03 3.56 2.59
N ARG A 38 3.15 2.92 2.93
CA ARG A 38 3.35 1.47 2.68
C ARG A 38 2.63 0.58 3.67
N ALA A 39 2.60 0.96 4.94
CA ALA A 39 1.89 0.22 5.99
C ALA A 39 0.36 0.36 5.89
N ASP A 40 -0.10 1.38 5.15
CA ASP A 40 -1.49 1.80 5.08
C ASP A 40 -2.19 1.35 3.78
N THR A 41 -1.63 0.35 3.07
CA THR A 41 -2.19 -0.09 1.79
C THR A 41 -2.87 -1.45 1.94
N ILE A 42 -4.16 -1.51 1.63
CA ILE A 42 -4.87 -2.77 1.44
C ILE A 42 -4.72 -3.19 -0.02
N ARG A 43 -4.25 -4.41 -0.25
CA ARG A 43 -4.01 -4.94 -1.60
C ARG A 43 -5.04 -5.99 -1.97
N LEU A 44 -5.60 -5.87 -3.16
CA LEU A 44 -6.46 -6.89 -3.73
C LEU A 44 -5.61 -7.90 -4.51
N HIS A 45 -5.53 -9.13 -4.00
CA HIS A 45 -4.90 -10.25 -4.68
C HIS A 45 -5.96 -11.15 -5.30
N ILE A 46 -5.93 -11.30 -6.62
CA ILE A 46 -6.81 -12.22 -7.34
C ILE A 46 -5.95 -13.26 -8.06
N LEU A 47 -6.14 -14.52 -7.71
CA LEU A 47 -5.49 -15.65 -8.35
C LEU A 47 -6.44 -16.26 -9.38
N ALA A 48 -5.97 -16.44 -10.61
CA ALA A 48 -6.68 -17.23 -11.59
C ALA A 48 -6.54 -18.72 -11.28
N ASN A 49 -7.51 -19.53 -11.73
CA ASN A 49 -7.47 -20.97 -11.53
C ASN A 49 -6.33 -21.64 -12.33
N SER A 50 -6.00 -21.09 -13.48
CA SER A 50 -4.90 -21.54 -14.32
C SER A 50 -4.29 -20.37 -15.12
N ASP A 51 -3.22 -20.67 -15.89
CA ASP A 51 -2.57 -19.71 -16.79
C ASP A 51 -3.20 -19.65 -18.18
N THR A 52 -4.36 -20.28 -18.39
CA THR A 52 -5.09 -20.18 -19.66
C THR A 52 -5.58 -18.76 -19.89
N TRP A 53 -5.69 -18.38 -21.16
CA TRP A 53 -6.16 -17.05 -21.55
C TRP A 53 -7.56 -16.74 -20.99
N ASP A 54 -8.46 -17.74 -21.03
CA ASP A 54 -9.82 -17.60 -20.53
C ASP A 54 -9.88 -17.36 -19.03
N ASP A 55 -9.08 -18.08 -18.23
CA ASP A 55 -8.99 -17.88 -16.78
C ASP A 55 -8.37 -16.52 -16.42
N GLN A 56 -7.41 -16.04 -17.22
CA GLN A 56 -6.83 -14.72 -17.01
C GLN A 56 -7.83 -13.59 -17.35
N LEU A 57 -8.64 -13.74 -18.40
CA LEU A 57 -9.74 -12.80 -18.70
C LEU A 57 -10.80 -12.81 -17.62
N LEU A 58 -11.20 -14.00 -17.16
CA LEU A 58 -12.18 -14.17 -16.08
C LEU A 58 -11.71 -13.48 -14.79
N LYS A 59 -10.44 -13.64 -14.44
CA LYS A 59 -9.80 -12.94 -13.33
C LYS A 59 -9.98 -11.42 -13.41
N LEU A 60 -9.80 -10.84 -14.61
CA LEU A 60 -9.98 -9.39 -14.81
C LEU A 60 -11.46 -8.96 -14.64
N GLN A 61 -12.40 -9.75 -15.12
CA GLN A 61 -13.83 -9.48 -14.96
C GLN A 61 -14.26 -9.54 -13.49
N VAL A 62 -13.79 -10.55 -12.74
CA VAL A 62 -14.04 -10.67 -11.30
C VAL A 62 -13.43 -9.49 -10.55
N ARG A 63 -12.18 -9.11 -10.87
CA ARG A 63 -11.52 -7.94 -10.29
C ARG A 63 -12.37 -6.69 -10.46
N ASP A 64 -12.81 -6.42 -11.69
CA ASP A 64 -13.55 -5.20 -12.01
C ASP A 64 -14.92 -5.18 -11.30
N ALA A 65 -15.59 -6.33 -11.19
CA ALA A 65 -16.84 -6.45 -10.45
C ALA A 65 -16.65 -6.23 -8.93
N VAL A 66 -15.59 -6.79 -8.35
CA VAL A 66 -15.28 -6.60 -6.93
C VAL A 66 -14.90 -5.14 -6.64
N LEU A 67 -14.05 -4.53 -7.49
CA LEU A 67 -13.66 -3.12 -7.34
C LEU A 67 -14.87 -2.18 -7.44
N ALA A 68 -15.80 -2.45 -8.37
CA ALA A 68 -17.03 -1.67 -8.51
C ALA A 68 -17.99 -1.82 -7.32
N ALA A 69 -17.90 -2.90 -6.58
CA ALA A 69 -18.72 -3.18 -5.39
C ALA A 69 -18.09 -2.67 -4.08
N ILE A 70 -16.87 -2.13 -4.10
CA ILE A 70 -16.22 -1.58 -2.89
C ILE A 70 -17.05 -0.42 -2.36
N PRO A 71 -17.47 -0.46 -1.06
CA PRO A 71 -18.25 0.62 -0.49
C PRO A 71 -17.45 1.92 -0.38
N GLU A 72 -18.15 3.04 -0.50
CA GLU A 72 -17.57 4.37 -0.31
C GLU A 72 -16.92 4.56 1.09
N ALA A 73 -17.41 3.83 2.08
CA ALA A 73 -16.81 3.80 3.42
C ALA A 73 -15.35 3.34 3.45
N VAL A 74 -14.95 2.48 2.49
CA VAL A 74 -13.55 2.04 2.36
C VAL A 74 -12.69 3.16 1.77
N THR A 75 -13.20 3.83 0.72
CA THR A 75 -12.47 4.92 0.05
C THR A 75 -12.39 6.20 0.88
N ARG A 76 -13.29 6.39 1.84
CA ARG A 76 -13.32 7.52 2.77
C ARG A 76 -12.67 7.22 4.12
N ALA A 77 -12.14 6.02 4.31
CA ALA A 77 -11.50 5.66 5.58
C ALA A 77 -10.19 6.46 5.77
N ASP A 78 -10.05 7.06 6.93
CA ASP A 78 -8.85 7.85 7.29
C ASP A 78 -7.70 6.96 7.78
N THR A 79 -7.98 5.73 8.13
CA THR A 79 -7.00 4.76 8.64
C THR A 79 -7.19 3.38 8.01
N PRO A 80 -6.12 2.57 7.89
CA PRO A 80 -6.21 1.21 7.37
C PRO A 80 -7.13 0.32 8.21
N GLN A 81 -7.16 0.56 9.51
CA GLN A 81 -8.02 -0.20 10.43
C GLN A 81 -9.50 0.06 10.15
N GLN A 82 -9.87 1.32 9.86
CA GLN A 82 -11.23 1.68 9.45
C GLN A 82 -11.56 1.08 8.08
N ALA A 83 -10.64 1.15 7.13
CA ALA A 83 -10.80 0.55 5.81
C ALA A 83 -10.97 -0.97 5.90
N ALA A 84 -10.15 -1.65 6.71
CA ALA A 84 -10.25 -3.10 6.93
C ALA A 84 -11.57 -3.49 7.59
N ALA A 85 -12.04 -2.73 8.59
CA ALA A 85 -13.34 -2.97 9.23
C ALA A 85 -14.50 -2.78 8.26
N ALA A 86 -14.46 -1.75 7.41
CA ALA A 86 -15.45 -1.50 6.37
C ALA A 86 -15.46 -2.63 5.33
N LEU A 87 -14.28 -3.10 4.90
CA LEU A 87 -14.15 -4.25 3.99
C LEU A 87 -14.68 -5.53 4.61
N GLN A 88 -14.38 -5.79 5.89
CA GLN A 88 -14.89 -6.97 6.59
C GLN A 88 -16.41 -6.99 6.62
N THR A 89 -17.04 -5.86 6.87
CA THR A 89 -18.49 -5.71 6.83
C THR A 89 -19.05 -5.90 5.42
N ALA A 90 -18.32 -5.49 4.40
CA ALA A 90 -18.72 -5.58 3.00
C ALA A 90 -18.41 -6.95 2.34
N LEU A 91 -17.63 -7.82 2.99
CA LEU A 91 -17.21 -9.11 2.40
C LEU A 91 -18.36 -9.91 1.78
N PRO A 92 -19.55 -10.06 2.40
CA PRO A 92 -20.66 -10.80 1.77
C PRO A 92 -21.15 -10.17 0.46
N ALA A 93 -21.18 -8.84 0.39
CA ALA A 93 -21.58 -8.12 -0.82
C ALA A 93 -20.52 -8.25 -1.93
N LEU A 94 -19.24 -8.14 -1.56
CA LEU A 94 -18.12 -8.34 -2.48
C LEU A 94 -18.06 -9.78 -3.01
N GLN A 95 -18.31 -10.77 -2.14
CA GLN A 95 -18.44 -12.18 -2.54
C GLN A 95 -19.56 -12.36 -3.57
N SER A 96 -20.74 -11.77 -3.30
CA SER A 96 -21.87 -11.83 -4.23
C SER A 96 -21.56 -11.17 -5.58
N ALA A 97 -20.78 -10.08 -5.58
CA ALA A 97 -20.35 -9.41 -6.81
C ALA A 97 -19.41 -10.31 -7.63
N ALA A 98 -18.47 -11.00 -6.97
CA ALA A 98 -17.57 -11.96 -7.62
C ALA A 98 -18.33 -13.15 -8.20
N ASP A 99 -19.24 -13.76 -7.42
CA ASP A 99 -20.05 -14.88 -7.86
C ASP A 99 -20.96 -14.51 -9.05
N ASN A 100 -21.56 -13.32 -9.03
CA ASN A 100 -22.36 -12.80 -10.15
C ASN A 100 -21.50 -12.56 -11.40
N ALA A 101 -20.25 -12.14 -11.27
CA ALA A 101 -19.33 -12.01 -12.40
C ALA A 101 -19.01 -13.37 -13.02
N LEU A 102 -18.75 -14.39 -12.20
CA LEU A 102 -18.50 -15.76 -12.63
C LEU A 102 -19.72 -16.35 -13.34
N HIS A 103 -20.93 -16.16 -12.79
CA HIS A 103 -22.18 -16.62 -13.41
C HIS A 103 -22.41 -15.97 -14.77
N ARG A 104 -22.18 -14.67 -14.91
CA ARG A 104 -22.31 -13.98 -16.21
C ARG A 104 -21.31 -14.49 -17.25
N ALA A 105 -20.14 -14.90 -16.80
CA ALA A 105 -19.13 -15.51 -17.67
C ALA A 105 -19.34 -17.00 -17.91
N HIS A 106 -20.46 -17.58 -17.44
CA HIS A 106 -20.75 -19.01 -17.52
C HIS A 106 -19.67 -19.91 -16.93
N SER A 107 -18.94 -19.40 -15.93
CA SER A 107 -17.91 -20.17 -15.22
C SER A 107 -18.53 -20.97 -14.07
N ALA A 108 -18.17 -22.23 -13.97
CA ALA A 108 -18.53 -23.10 -12.84
C ALA A 108 -17.53 -23.00 -11.69
N GLN A 109 -16.48 -22.18 -11.82
CA GLN A 109 -15.46 -22.04 -10.79
C GLN A 109 -15.98 -21.22 -9.62
N PRO A 110 -15.69 -21.59 -8.35
CA PRO A 110 -16.06 -20.80 -7.19
C PRO A 110 -15.05 -19.67 -6.97
N ALA A 111 -15.54 -18.44 -6.64
CA ALA A 111 -14.71 -17.42 -6.04
C ALA A 111 -14.74 -17.54 -4.52
N ARG A 112 -13.65 -17.15 -3.87
CA ARG A 112 -13.58 -17.02 -2.41
C ARG A 112 -12.82 -15.75 -2.07
N LEU A 113 -13.51 -14.83 -1.39
CA LEU A 113 -12.91 -13.62 -0.86
C LEU A 113 -12.64 -13.79 0.62
N ARG A 114 -11.45 -13.37 1.05
CA ARG A 114 -11.06 -13.33 2.45
C ARG A 114 -10.12 -12.16 2.69
N LEU A 115 -10.19 -11.60 3.87
CA LEU A 115 -9.29 -10.55 4.30
C LEU A 115 -8.20 -11.19 5.17
N GLU A 116 -6.95 -11.11 4.74
CA GLU A 116 -5.81 -11.70 5.44
C GLU A 116 -4.71 -10.67 5.64
N ARG A 117 -3.89 -10.86 6.67
CA ARG A 117 -2.66 -10.11 6.87
C ARG A 117 -1.48 -10.92 6.36
N PHE A 118 -0.69 -10.32 5.51
CA PHE A 118 0.53 -10.93 4.98
C PHE A 118 1.76 -10.16 5.40
N ALA A 119 2.77 -10.90 5.87
CA ALA A 119 4.10 -10.35 6.06
C ALA A 119 4.88 -10.50 4.75
N PHE A 120 5.42 -9.39 4.25
CA PHE A 120 6.27 -9.40 3.06
C PHE A 120 7.73 -9.36 3.45
N ALA A 121 8.51 -10.32 2.92
CA ALA A 121 9.96 -10.23 3.01
C ALA A 121 10.46 -9.08 2.12
N ALA A 122 11.52 -8.40 2.58
CA ALA A 122 12.22 -7.42 1.76
C ALA A 122 12.72 -8.08 0.47
N ARG A 123 12.50 -7.45 -0.69
CA ARG A 123 12.98 -7.93 -1.99
C ARG A 123 13.93 -6.93 -2.61
N GLY A 124 15.12 -7.41 -2.97
CA GLY A 124 16.10 -6.64 -3.72
C GLY A 124 15.91 -6.82 -5.22
N TYR A 125 15.94 -5.71 -5.96
CA TYR A 125 15.90 -5.67 -7.41
C TYR A 125 17.16 -4.93 -7.89
N GLY A 126 18.27 -5.64 -8.02
CA GLY A 126 19.56 -5.04 -8.36
C GLY A 126 20.01 -4.01 -7.32
N SER A 127 20.13 -2.73 -7.70
CA SER A 127 20.50 -1.64 -6.78
C SER A 127 19.34 -1.08 -5.94
N PHE A 128 18.12 -1.56 -6.15
CA PHE A 128 16.91 -1.13 -5.46
C PHE A 128 16.37 -2.23 -4.56
N ALA A 129 16.09 -1.91 -3.30
CA ALA A 129 15.50 -2.83 -2.35
C ALA A 129 14.14 -2.32 -1.87
N LEU A 130 13.12 -3.17 -1.93
CA LEU A 130 11.84 -2.93 -1.27
C LEU A 130 11.93 -3.47 0.16
N PRO A 131 11.70 -2.64 1.18
CA PRO A 131 11.66 -3.13 2.56
C PRO A 131 10.49 -4.08 2.76
N GLY A 132 10.67 -5.06 3.63
CA GLY A 132 9.60 -5.93 4.11
C GLY A 132 8.62 -5.17 4.99
N GLY A 133 7.43 -5.71 5.14
CA GLY A 133 6.36 -5.15 5.97
C GLY A 133 5.20 -6.13 6.12
N GLU A 134 4.21 -5.76 6.93
CA GLU A 134 2.93 -6.45 6.98
C GLU A 134 1.91 -5.68 6.13
N ASP A 135 1.10 -6.41 5.39
CA ASP A 135 0.03 -5.85 4.56
C ASP A 135 -1.28 -6.61 4.81
N THR A 136 -2.40 -5.96 4.53
CA THR A 136 -3.73 -6.57 4.61
C THR A 136 -4.27 -6.73 3.19
N ALA A 137 -4.65 -7.94 2.83
CA ALA A 137 -5.22 -8.25 1.51
C ALA A 137 -6.50 -9.06 1.60
#